data_faed4f03fb28f5240c877b572909b02e
#
_entry.id   faed4f03fb28f5240c877b572909b02e
#
_cell.length_a   1.000
_cell.length_b   1.000
_cell.length_c   1.000
_cell.angle_alpha   90.00
_cell.angle_beta   90.00
_cell.angle_gamma   90.00
#
_symmetry.space_group_name_H-M   'P 1'
#
loop_
_entity.id
_entity.type
_entity.pdbx_description
1 polymer ?
#
loop_
_entity_poly.entity_id
_entity_poly.type
_entity_poly.pdbx_seq_one_letter_code
_entity_poly.pdbx_strand_id
1 'polypeptide(L)'
;MKIRIGTRKSRLAMVQTEIVKKAVEEKFGAGVEIEIVPITTQGDRNLNRSLTSFGGKGVFTKELEEQLLEGTIDIAVHSAKDMPMEFPEGLCIGAVLEREDPRDVLVTGNGVRAANLAPGSVIGTSSLRRELQIKAINPQVQIRLLRGNVETRLEKLKNGEYDGILLAAAGLKRLDITRQEGLFFEYLDTDSFVPAAGQGILAVETRTGELEEIMKAIHCETAAQILEAERTFLTALGGGCNAPCGAHCETTEKGLKMNVMYAADGKHPVFKAMEIAEGGPSGRRLSRELAEKLAEQVSVGKVVLAGAGPGDKGLMSQKAWEAVRNADVILYDSLISPSVLNEARLDAELIYVGKRMGSHSMKQEEINRLLVEQARQGKYVLRLKGGDPYIFGRGGEEAMELAERSIPFEIVPGVSSCYGAPAYSGIPVTDRRMASSFHVITGHEHCGPPGPGA
;
A
#
# COMPACT_ATOMS: atom_id res chain seq x y z
N MET A 1 -23.85 31.39 -23.15
CA MET A 1 -22.36 31.26 -22.96
C MET A 1 -21.94 29.94 -23.57
N LYS A 2 -20.80 29.89 -24.29
CA LYS A 2 -20.27 28.64 -24.86
C LYS A 2 -19.12 28.15 -23.99
N ILE A 3 -19.11 26.82 -23.67
CA ILE A 3 -18.06 26.15 -22.87
C ILE A 3 -17.50 25.00 -23.70
N ARG A 4 -16.19 24.97 -23.85
CA ARG A 4 -15.46 23.90 -24.53
C ARG A 4 -14.88 22.95 -23.50
N ILE A 5 -15.32 21.69 -23.52
CA ILE A 5 -14.88 20.65 -22.60
C ILE A 5 -13.84 19.78 -23.29
N GLY A 6 -12.57 19.87 -22.84
CA GLY A 6 -11.50 19.00 -23.25
C GLY A 6 -11.61 17.60 -22.64
N THR A 7 -11.40 16.56 -23.43
CA THR A 7 -11.43 15.18 -22.99
C THR A 7 -10.56 14.27 -23.84
N ARG A 8 -10.15 13.14 -23.29
CA ARG A 8 -9.47 12.08 -24.06
C ARG A 8 -10.44 11.36 -25.00
N LYS A 9 -9.90 10.80 -26.10
CA LYS A 9 -10.71 10.09 -27.11
C LYS A 9 -11.25 8.72 -26.68
N SER A 10 -10.82 8.17 -25.53
CA SER A 10 -11.28 6.88 -25.11
C SER A 10 -12.80 6.89 -24.79
N ARG A 11 -13.49 5.77 -25.05
CA ARG A 11 -14.93 5.66 -24.80
C ARG A 11 -15.29 6.03 -23.36
N LEU A 12 -14.49 5.56 -22.37
CA LEU A 12 -14.72 5.90 -20.97
C LEU A 12 -14.59 7.41 -20.71
N ALA A 13 -13.56 8.07 -21.26
CA ALA A 13 -13.38 9.51 -21.09
C ALA A 13 -14.55 10.31 -21.73
N MET A 14 -15.03 9.89 -22.89
CA MET A 14 -16.20 10.49 -23.53
C MET A 14 -17.46 10.37 -22.66
N VAL A 15 -17.71 9.18 -22.10
CA VAL A 15 -18.85 8.96 -21.18
C VAL A 15 -18.72 9.83 -19.92
N GLN A 16 -17.52 9.95 -19.37
CA GLN A 16 -17.23 10.81 -18.21
C GLN A 16 -17.51 12.29 -18.52
N THR A 17 -17.16 12.73 -19.71
CA THR A 17 -17.42 14.10 -20.20
C THR A 17 -18.91 14.36 -20.38
N GLU A 18 -19.66 13.39 -20.93
CA GLU A 18 -21.11 13.51 -21.05
C GLU A 18 -21.80 13.60 -19.68
N ILE A 19 -21.28 12.95 -18.63
CA ILE A 19 -21.78 13.10 -17.26
C ILE A 19 -21.62 14.55 -16.78
N VAL A 20 -20.43 15.13 -16.96
CA VAL A 20 -20.17 16.53 -16.58
C VAL A 20 -21.04 17.50 -17.41
N LYS A 21 -21.12 17.28 -18.72
CA LYS A 21 -21.98 18.06 -19.61
C LYS A 21 -23.43 18.06 -19.12
N LYS A 22 -24.00 16.89 -18.85
CA LYS A 22 -25.35 16.76 -18.32
C LYS A 22 -25.53 17.50 -17.00
N ALA A 23 -24.57 17.40 -16.07
CA ALA A 23 -24.61 18.08 -14.78
C ALA A 23 -24.67 19.62 -14.97
N VAL A 24 -23.92 20.17 -15.94
CA VAL A 24 -23.99 21.61 -16.29
C VAL A 24 -25.32 21.96 -16.96
N GLU A 25 -25.78 21.18 -17.95
CA GLU A 25 -27.03 21.39 -18.66
C GLU A 25 -28.26 21.35 -17.74
N GLU A 26 -28.29 20.45 -16.75
CA GLU A 26 -29.33 20.34 -15.75
C GLU A 26 -29.46 21.60 -14.86
N LYS A 27 -28.33 22.29 -14.60
CA LYS A 27 -28.30 23.50 -13.76
C LYS A 27 -28.58 24.79 -14.54
N PHE A 28 -28.12 24.88 -15.78
CA PHE A 28 -28.09 26.12 -16.55
C PHE A 28 -29.03 26.10 -17.81
N GLY A 29 -29.53 24.93 -18.20
CA GLY A 29 -30.45 24.77 -19.32
C GLY A 29 -29.89 25.36 -20.62
N ALA A 30 -30.76 26.05 -21.38
CA ALA A 30 -30.43 26.69 -22.64
C ALA A 30 -29.49 27.90 -22.52
N GLY A 31 -29.11 28.32 -21.31
CA GLY A 31 -28.16 29.43 -21.07
C GLY A 31 -26.69 29.07 -21.38
N VAL A 32 -26.36 27.78 -21.53
CA VAL A 32 -25.00 27.31 -21.78
C VAL A 32 -25.01 26.35 -22.96
N GLU A 33 -24.19 26.66 -23.98
CA GLU A 33 -23.86 25.76 -25.09
C GLU A 33 -22.58 25.02 -24.79
N ILE A 34 -22.57 23.69 -24.87
CA ILE A 34 -21.40 22.87 -24.55
C ILE A 34 -20.87 22.20 -25.82
N GLU A 35 -19.57 22.44 -26.08
CA GLU A 35 -18.81 21.78 -27.13
C GLU A 35 -17.80 20.80 -26.50
N ILE A 36 -17.81 19.53 -26.92
CA ILE A 36 -16.82 18.53 -26.49
C ILE A 36 -15.67 18.52 -27.47
N VAL A 37 -14.45 18.70 -26.97
CA VAL A 37 -13.20 18.74 -27.74
C VAL A 37 -12.35 17.50 -27.42
N PRO A 38 -12.34 16.46 -28.28
CA PRO A 38 -11.56 15.24 -28.06
C PRO A 38 -10.07 15.45 -28.35
N ILE A 39 -9.21 15.24 -27.35
CA ILE A 39 -7.77 15.45 -27.41
C ILE A 39 -7.04 14.10 -27.34
N THR A 40 -5.93 13.95 -28.05
CA THR A 40 -5.10 12.74 -28.04
C THR A 40 -3.88 12.97 -27.17
N THR A 41 -3.75 12.22 -26.05
CA THR A 41 -2.62 12.36 -25.13
C THR A 41 -1.45 11.43 -25.47
N GLN A 42 -0.25 11.71 -24.91
CA GLN A 42 0.92 10.83 -25.04
C GLN A 42 0.65 9.43 -24.48
N GLY A 43 -0.13 9.35 -23.40
CA GLY A 43 -0.54 8.09 -22.83
C GLY A 43 -1.39 7.22 -23.76
N ASP A 44 -2.18 7.86 -24.65
CA ASP A 44 -2.99 7.16 -25.65
C ASP A 44 -2.15 6.67 -26.85
N ARG A 45 -1.03 7.34 -27.17
CA ARG A 45 -0.14 6.98 -28.29
C ARG A 45 0.84 5.85 -27.96
N ASN A 46 1.25 5.70 -26.69
CA ASN A 46 2.35 4.82 -26.28
C ASN A 46 1.86 3.67 -25.37
N LEU A 47 1.13 2.71 -25.93
CA LEU A 47 0.60 1.56 -25.22
C LEU A 47 1.67 0.52 -24.78
N ASN A 48 2.89 0.55 -25.35
CA ASN A 48 3.91 -0.49 -25.17
C ASN A 48 4.98 -0.18 -24.10
N ARG A 49 4.95 1.00 -23.44
CA ARG A 49 5.93 1.37 -22.40
C ARG A 49 5.29 1.44 -21.02
N SER A 50 6.02 1.12 -19.95
CA SER A 50 5.51 1.25 -18.58
C SER A 50 5.25 2.72 -18.24
N LEU A 51 4.22 3.04 -17.41
CA LEU A 51 3.94 4.42 -16.97
C LEU A 51 5.12 5.02 -16.19
N THR A 52 5.89 4.17 -15.52
CA THR A 52 7.10 4.56 -14.78
C THR A 52 8.23 5.07 -15.70
N SER A 53 8.27 4.61 -16.97
CA SER A 53 9.30 5.05 -17.95
C SER A 53 9.10 6.49 -18.48
N PHE A 54 7.95 7.11 -18.20
CA PHE A 54 7.63 8.49 -18.61
C PHE A 54 7.88 9.53 -17.50
N GLY A 55 8.57 9.17 -16.41
CA GLY A 55 8.81 10.08 -15.29
C GLY A 55 7.58 10.30 -14.39
N GLY A 56 6.47 9.57 -14.61
CA GLY A 56 5.32 9.50 -13.72
C GLY A 56 4.41 10.71 -13.61
N LYS A 57 4.76 11.87 -14.19
CA LYS A 57 3.94 13.10 -14.09
C LYS A 57 3.17 13.36 -15.39
N GLY A 58 1.85 13.56 -15.30
CA GLY A 58 1.02 14.15 -16.33
C GLY A 58 0.86 13.39 -17.67
N VAL A 59 1.08 12.06 -17.73
CA VAL A 59 1.02 11.28 -18.98
C VAL A 59 -0.34 11.35 -19.69
N PHE A 60 -1.40 11.66 -18.95
CA PHE A 60 -2.77 11.75 -19.44
C PHE A 60 -3.39 13.14 -19.29
N THR A 61 -2.71 14.10 -18.66
CA THR A 61 -3.26 15.43 -18.37
C THR A 61 -2.54 16.54 -19.11
N LYS A 62 -1.25 16.39 -19.43
CA LYS A 62 -0.39 17.44 -19.96
C LYS A 62 -0.96 18.17 -21.18
N GLU A 63 -1.45 17.45 -22.18
CA GLU A 63 -2.01 18.08 -23.39
C GLU A 63 -3.34 18.78 -23.12
N LEU A 64 -4.10 18.35 -22.10
CA LEU A 64 -5.31 19.03 -21.65
C LEU A 64 -4.96 20.31 -20.87
N GLU A 65 -3.98 20.23 -19.98
CA GLU A 65 -3.45 21.36 -19.21
C GLU A 65 -2.87 22.46 -20.15
N GLU A 66 -2.10 22.06 -21.17
CA GLU A 66 -1.59 22.99 -22.20
C GLU A 66 -2.73 23.72 -22.91
N GLN A 67 -3.79 23.01 -23.33
CA GLN A 67 -4.93 23.60 -24.00
C GLN A 67 -5.80 24.46 -23.09
N LEU A 68 -5.88 24.16 -21.79
CA LEU A 68 -6.49 25.03 -20.78
C LEU A 68 -5.74 26.36 -20.70
N LEU A 69 -4.39 26.30 -20.57
CA LEU A 69 -3.55 27.50 -20.49
C LEU A 69 -3.58 28.35 -21.78
N GLU A 70 -3.63 27.70 -22.94
CA GLU A 70 -3.78 28.36 -24.23
C GLU A 70 -5.20 28.95 -24.48
N GLY A 71 -6.19 28.60 -23.64
CA GLY A 71 -7.57 29.03 -23.79
C GLY A 71 -8.28 28.40 -24.98
N THR A 72 -7.81 27.27 -25.52
CA THR A 72 -8.47 26.53 -26.60
C THR A 72 -9.61 25.65 -26.08
N ILE A 73 -9.55 25.24 -24.80
CA ILE A 73 -10.64 24.65 -24.01
C ILE A 73 -10.85 25.46 -22.74
N ASP A 74 -12.02 25.33 -22.13
CA ASP A 74 -12.41 26.10 -20.94
C ASP A 74 -12.35 25.24 -19.67
N ILE A 75 -12.69 23.96 -19.79
CA ILE A 75 -12.59 22.95 -18.72
C ILE A 75 -12.07 21.62 -19.28
N ALA A 76 -11.46 20.80 -18.43
CA ALA A 76 -11.06 19.44 -18.74
C ALA A 76 -11.63 18.43 -17.72
N VAL A 77 -12.07 17.27 -18.20
CA VAL A 77 -12.67 16.23 -17.36
C VAL A 77 -11.69 15.08 -17.15
N HIS A 78 -11.49 14.72 -15.86
CA HIS A 78 -10.56 13.69 -15.45
C HIS A 78 -11.17 12.68 -14.47
N SER A 79 -10.67 11.46 -14.48
CA SER A 79 -10.75 10.61 -13.29
C SER A 79 -9.79 11.17 -12.25
N ALA A 80 -10.26 11.51 -11.05
CA ALA A 80 -9.45 12.18 -10.03
C ALA A 80 -8.19 11.40 -9.62
N LYS A 81 -8.25 10.07 -9.69
CA LYS A 81 -7.09 9.18 -9.40
C LYS A 81 -5.92 9.31 -10.40
N ASP A 82 -6.20 9.83 -11.60
CA ASP A 82 -5.22 9.94 -12.68
C ASP A 82 -4.62 11.37 -12.75
N MET A 83 -5.11 12.30 -11.92
CA MET A 83 -4.64 13.68 -11.86
C MET A 83 -3.30 13.81 -11.12
N PRO A 84 -2.44 14.75 -11.54
CA PRO A 84 -1.19 15.02 -10.83
C PRO A 84 -1.45 15.54 -9.41
N MET A 85 -0.47 15.38 -8.52
CA MET A 85 -0.56 15.91 -7.15
C MET A 85 -0.43 17.44 -7.13
N GLU A 86 0.34 18.00 -8.04
CA GLU A 86 0.58 19.44 -8.24
C GLU A 86 0.09 19.83 -9.63
N PHE A 87 -0.56 20.98 -9.72
CA PHE A 87 -1.05 21.54 -10.98
C PHE A 87 -0.08 22.62 -11.51
N PRO A 88 -0.02 22.83 -12.83
CA PRO A 88 0.61 24.02 -13.40
C PRO A 88 0.04 25.30 -12.80
N GLU A 89 0.87 26.33 -12.69
CA GLU A 89 0.42 27.65 -12.24
C GLU A 89 -0.72 28.17 -13.14
N GLY A 90 -1.79 28.65 -12.51
CA GLY A 90 -3.00 29.12 -13.20
C GLY A 90 -4.08 28.06 -13.42
N LEU A 91 -3.83 26.79 -13.07
CA LEU A 91 -4.86 25.72 -13.13
C LEU A 91 -5.24 25.22 -11.74
N CYS A 92 -6.47 24.75 -11.62
CA CYS A 92 -6.99 24.16 -10.39
C CYS A 92 -8.13 23.16 -10.65
N ILE A 93 -8.45 22.36 -9.64
CA ILE A 93 -9.73 21.61 -9.63
C ILE A 93 -10.85 22.59 -9.32
N GLY A 94 -11.64 22.94 -10.33
CA GLY A 94 -12.80 23.83 -10.18
C GLY A 94 -14.00 23.12 -9.57
N ALA A 95 -14.24 21.86 -9.94
CA ALA A 95 -15.33 21.07 -9.40
C ALA A 95 -14.98 19.60 -9.23
N VAL A 96 -15.67 18.96 -8.29
CA VAL A 96 -15.59 17.52 -8.03
C VAL A 96 -17.03 17.01 -8.03
N LEU A 97 -17.34 15.97 -8.78
CA LEU A 97 -18.66 15.36 -8.83
C LEU A 97 -18.80 14.26 -7.79
N GLU A 98 -20.03 13.83 -7.54
CA GLU A 98 -20.36 12.72 -6.64
C GLU A 98 -19.54 11.46 -6.99
N ARG A 99 -19.13 10.72 -5.95
CA ARG A 99 -18.30 9.52 -6.10
C ARG A 99 -19.15 8.35 -6.59
N GLU A 100 -18.74 7.75 -7.71
CA GLU A 100 -19.20 6.43 -8.14
C GLU A 100 -18.47 5.34 -7.35
N ASP A 101 -18.92 4.09 -7.42
CA ASP A 101 -18.38 2.92 -6.73
C ASP A 101 -16.83 2.88 -6.74
N PRO A 102 -16.17 3.05 -5.59
CA PRO A 102 -14.72 3.16 -5.49
C PRO A 102 -14.01 1.80 -5.60
N ARG A 103 -14.73 0.69 -5.52
CA ARG A 103 -14.15 -0.66 -5.42
C ARG A 103 -13.31 -1.03 -6.62
N ASP A 104 -12.35 -1.91 -6.39
CA ASP A 104 -11.73 -2.71 -7.44
C ASP A 104 -12.58 -3.94 -7.71
N VAL A 105 -12.47 -4.47 -8.93
CA VAL A 105 -13.21 -5.65 -9.37
C VAL A 105 -12.22 -6.64 -9.95
N LEU A 106 -12.20 -7.85 -9.43
CA LEU A 106 -11.57 -8.99 -10.10
C LEU A 106 -12.56 -9.58 -11.09
N VAL A 107 -12.18 -9.62 -12.37
CA VAL A 107 -12.95 -10.25 -13.44
C VAL A 107 -12.26 -11.54 -13.86
N THR A 108 -12.99 -12.66 -13.83
CA THR A 108 -12.50 -13.99 -14.23
C THR A 108 -13.43 -14.64 -15.25
N GLY A 109 -12.91 -15.52 -16.10
CA GLY A 109 -13.71 -16.28 -17.08
C GLY A 109 -14.39 -17.53 -16.51
N ASN A 110 -13.97 -17.97 -15.31
CA ASN A 110 -14.36 -19.27 -14.72
C ASN A 110 -15.16 -19.16 -13.40
N GLY A 111 -15.51 -17.94 -12.99
CA GLY A 111 -16.27 -17.71 -11.76
C GLY A 111 -15.48 -17.84 -10.45
N VAL A 112 -14.15 -17.95 -10.53
CA VAL A 112 -13.29 -18.13 -9.35
C VAL A 112 -13.04 -16.78 -8.68
N ARG A 113 -13.15 -16.74 -7.33
CA ARG A 113 -12.88 -15.58 -6.50
C ARG A 113 -11.38 -15.44 -6.19
N ALA A 114 -10.96 -14.23 -5.79
CA ALA A 114 -9.57 -13.89 -5.48
C ALA A 114 -8.89 -14.88 -4.52
N ALA A 115 -9.57 -15.25 -3.43
CA ALA A 115 -9.05 -16.17 -2.43
C ALA A 115 -8.89 -17.62 -2.94
N ASN A 116 -9.62 -18.00 -4.00
CA ASN A 116 -9.69 -19.36 -4.52
C ASN A 116 -8.95 -19.55 -5.86
N LEU A 117 -8.21 -18.53 -6.31
CA LEU A 117 -7.37 -18.64 -7.51
C LEU A 117 -6.34 -19.76 -7.35
N ALA A 118 -6.19 -20.60 -8.37
CA ALA A 118 -5.23 -21.69 -8.35
C ALA A 118 -3.78 -21.17 -8.28
N PRO A 119 -2.84 -21.93 -7.68
CA PRO A 119 -1.42 -21.60 -7.72
C PRO A 119 -0.95 -21.38 -9.17
N GLY A 120 -0.23 -20.28 -9.38
CA GLY A 120 0.27 -19.90 -10.70
C GLY A 120 -0.73 -19.18 -11.61
N SER A 121 -1.99 -18.94 -11.18
CA SER A 121 -2.96 -18.15 -11.93
C SER A 121 -2.40 -16.78 -12.31
N VAL A 122 -2.54 -16.42 -13.59
CA VAL A 122 -2.01 -15.18 -14.17
C VAL A 122 -3.04 -14.05 -14.04
N ILE A 123 -2.74 -13.06 -13.20
CA ILE A 123 -3.60 -11.90 -12.97
C ILE A 123 -3.06 -10.68 -13.70
N GLY A 124 -3.92 -10.08 -14.54
CA GLY A 124 -3.59 -8.90 -15.33
C GLY A 124 -3.77 -7.61 -14.56
N THR A 125 -2.70 -6.87 -14.32
CA THR A 125 -2.72 -5.50 -13.81
C THR A 125 -1.46 -4.74 -14.19
N SER A 126 -1.52 -3.41 -14.23
CA SER A 126 -0.36 -2.51 -14.34
C SER A 126 -0.20 -1.65 -13.09
N SER A 127 -0.98 -1.90 -12.05
CA SER A 127 -0.98 -1.15 -10.80
C SER A 127 -0.24 -1.94 -9.72
N LEU A 128 0.87 -1.38 -9.21
CA LEU A 128 1.61 -1.98 -8.10
C LEU A 128 0.74 -2.10 -6.83
N ARG A 129 -0.14 -1.12 -6.57
CA ARG A 129 -1.12 -1.18 -5.49
C ARG A 129 -1.99 -2.45 -5.59
N ARG A 130 -2.53 -2.75 -6.78
CA ARG A 130 -3.37 -3.95 -7.01
C ARG A 130 -2.56 -5.23 -6.93
N GLU A 131 -1.35 -5.23 -7.48
CA GLU A 131 -0.42 -6.37 -7.39
C GLU A 131 -0.17 -6.76 -5.95
N LEU A 132 0.23 -5.80 -5.10
CA LEU A 132 0.55 -6.05 -3.69
C LEU A 132 -0.65 -6.60 -2.93
N GLN A 133 -1.83 -6.06 -3.17
CA GLN A 133 -3.04 -6.48 -2.46
C GLN A 133 -3.55 -7.84 -2.92
N ILE A 134 -3.56 -8.14 -4.21
CA ILE A 134 -3.97 -9.47 -4.68
C ILE A 134 -3.00 -10.56 -4.21
N LYS A 135 -1.69 -10.26 -4.16
CA LYS A 135 -0.68 -11.16 -3.59
C LYS A 135 -0.81 -11.31 -2.08
N ALA A 136 -1.30 -10.31 -1.36
CA ALA A 136 -1.61 -10.43 0.07
C ALA A 136 -2.81 -11.36 0.32
N ILE A 137 -3.79 -11.40 -0.60
CA ILE A 137 -4.94 -12.33 -0.54
C ILE A 137 -4.50 -13.74 -0.98
N ASN A 138 -3.75 -13.84 -2.06
CA ASN A 138 -3.27 -15.11 -2.62
C ASN A 138 -1.82 -14.97 -3.10
N PRO A 139 -0.84 -15.37 -2.29
CA PRO A 139 0.59 -15.22 -2.61
C PRO A 139 1.06 -16.04 -3.81
N GLN A 140 0.29 -17.04 -4.25
CA GLN A 140 0.68 -17.97 -5.30
C GLN A 140 0.30 -17.51 -6.72
N VAL A 141 -0.36 -16.33 -6.85
CA VAL A 141 -0.69 -15.79 -8.17
C VAL A 141 0.52 -15.16 -8.85
N GLN A 142 0.53 -15.19 -10.16
CA GLN A 142 1.50 -14.51 -11.01
C GLN A 142 0.90 -13.22 -11.56
N ILE A 143 1.68 -12.14 -11.57
CA ILE A 143 1.24 -10.87 -12.12
C ILE A 143 1.82 -10.67 -13.50
N ARG A 144 0.97 -10.27 -14.44
CA ARG A 144 1.37 -9.91 -15.80
C ARG A 144 0.83 -8.53 -16.16
N LEU A 145 1.68 -7.71 -16.80
CA LEU A 145 1.32 -6.36 -17.21
C LEU A 145 0.09 -6.39 -18.15
N LEU A 146 -0.95 -5.63 -17.78
CA LEU A 146 -2.18 -5.47 -18.59
C LEU A 146 -2.35 -4.01 -19.00
N ARG A 147 -2.44 -3.77 -20.32
CA ARG A 147 -2.63 -2.46 -20.94
C ARG A 147 -3.80 -2.47 -21.93
N GLY A 148 -4.29 -1.27 -22.21
CA GLY A 148 -5.44 -1.01 -23.10
C GLY A 148 -6.59 -0.33 -22.36
N ASN A 149 -7.65 0.02 -23.08
CA ASN A 149 -8.91 0.46 -22.51
C ASN A 149 -9.67 -0.71 -21.85
N VAL A 150 -10.82 -0.45 -21.24
CA VAL A 150 -11.57 -1.48 -20.49
C VAL A 150 -11.97 -2.63 -21.43
N GLU A 151 -12.48 -2.32 -22.61
CA GLU A 151 -12.93 -3.31 -23.60
C GLU A 151 -11.77 -4.20 -24.05
N THR A 152 -10.64 -3.62 -24.45
CA THR A 152 -9.44 -4.37 -24.86
C THR A 152 -8.94 -5.29 -23.74
N ARG A 153 -9.01 -4.85 -22.47
CA ARG A 153 -8.60 -5.70 -21.33
C ARG A 153 -9.54 -6.87 -21.13
N LEU A 154 -10.85 -6.67 -21.30
CA LEU A 154 -11.84 -7.73 -21.22
C LEU A 154 -11.71 -8.72 -22.38
N GLU A 155 -11.39 -8.24 -23.59
CA GLU A 155 -11.09 -9.09 -24.75
C GLU A 155 -9.88 -10.00 -24.50
N LYS A 156 -8.79 -9.45 -23.95
CA LYS A 156 -7.60 -10.24 -23.59
C LYS A 156 -7.91 -11.32 -22.56
N LEU A 157 -8.77 -11.03 -21.57
CA LEU A 157 -9.25 -12.03 -20.62
C LEU A 157 -10.05 -13.13 -21.33
N LYS A 158 -10.99 -12.77 -22.22
CA LYS A 158 -11.79 -13.73 -23.00
C LYS A 158 -10.93 -14.61 -23.91
N ASN A 159 -9.86 -14.06 -24.46
CA ASN A 159 -8.90 -14.79 -25.30
C ASN A 159 -7.98 -15.72 -24.49
N GLY A 160 -8.12 -15.77 -23.15
CA GLY A 160 -7.33 -16.65 -22.29
C GLY A 160 -5.90 -16.18 -22.05
N GLU A 161 -5.56 -14.90 -22.34
CA GLU A 161 -4.25 -14.35 -22.04
C GLU A 161 -4.00 -14.22 -20.52
N TYR A 162 -5.09 -14.19 -19.73
CA TYR A 162 -5.11 -14.04 -18.26
C TYR A 162 -6.18 -14.95 -17.66
N ASP A 163 -5.97 -15.44 -16.46
CA ASP A 163 -6.97 -16.15 -15.65
C ASP A 163 -7.91 -15.17 -14.93
N GLY A 164 -7.43 -13.95 -14.68
CA GLY A 164 -8.20 -12.86 -14.12
C GLY A 164 -7.57 -11.50 -14.40
N ILE A 165 -8.38 -10.44 -14.33
CA ILE A 165 -7.90 -9.05 -14.49
C ILE A 165 -8.52 -8.15 -13.43
N LEU A 166 -7.77 -7.12 -12.99
CA LEU A 166 -8.24 -6.15 -12.01
C LEU A 166 -8.64 -4.83 -12.70
N LEU A 167 -9.90 -4.44 -12.51
CA LEU A 167 -10.50 -3.22 -13.05
C LEU A 167 -11.11 -2.36 -11.94
N ALA A 168 -11.48 -1.10 -12.25
CA ALA A 168 -12.21 -0.23 -11.33
C ALA A 168 -13.72 -0.32 -11.59
N ALA A 169 -14.53 -0.52 -10.56
CA ALA A 169 -15.99 -0.62 -10.65
C ALA A 169 -16.62 0.60 -11.32
N ALA A 170 -16.20 1.81 -10.97
CA ALA A 170 -16.68 3.04 -11.57
C ALA A 170 -16.53 3.07 -13.10
N GLY A 171 -15.41 2.54 -13.63
CA GLY A 171 -15.19 2.45 -15.07
C GLY A 171 -16.15 1.48 -15.74
N LEU A 172 -16.37 0.31 -15.12
CA LEU A 172 -17.31 -0.70 -15.61
C LEU A 172 -18.76 -0.19 -15.60
N LYS A 173 -19.19 0.46 -14.51
CA LYS A 173 -20.53 1.02 -14.38
C LYS A 173 -20.79 2.13 -15.42
N ARG A 174 -19.85 3.06 -15.60
CA ARG A 174 -19.96 4.15 -16.58
C ARG A 174 -20.06 3.66 -18.02
N LEU A 175 -19.45 2.50 -18.33
CA LEU A 175 -19.51 1.86 -19.64
C LEU A 175 -20.72 0.91 -19.78
N ASP A 176 -21.51 0.73 -18.71
CA ASP A 176 -22.61 -0.25 -18.63
C ASP A 176 -22.13 -1.71 -18.85
N ILE A 177 -20.95 -2.03 -18.29
CA ILE A 177 -20.32 -3.36 -18.38
C ILE A 177 -20.30 -4.02 -17.00
N THR A 178 -21.43 -4.05 -16.31
CA THR A 178 -21.54 -4.66 -14.97
C THR A 178 -21.84 -6.15 -15.02
N ARG A 179 -22.26 -6.64 -16.19
CA ARG A 179 -22.55 -8.04 -16.50
C ARG A 179 -22.11 -8.32 -17.92
N GLN A 180 -21.46 -9.47 -18.14
CA GLN A 180 -21.12 -9.91 -19.47
C GLN A 180 -21.11 -11.45 -19.48
N GLU A 181 -21.74 -12.07 -20.48
CA GLU A 181 -21.78 -13.52 -20.62
C GLU A 181 -20.37 -14.13 -20.62
N GLY A 182 -20.19 -15.19 -19.86
CA GLY A 182 -18.90 -15.88 -19.71
C GLY A 182 -17.89 -15.16 -18.81
N LEU A 183 -18.26 -14.05 -18.14
CA LEU A 183 -17.40 -13.35 -17.19
C LEU A 183 -18.06 -13.22 -15.82
N PHE A 184 -17.26 -13.43 -14.78
CA PHE A 184 -17.63 -13.24 -13.39
C PHE A 184 -16.95 -12.00 -12.82
N PHE A 185 -17.70 -11.18 -12.13
CA PHE A 185 -17.24 -9.91 -11.56
C PHE A 185 -17.30 -9.99 -10.04
N GLU A 186 -16.14 -10.08 -9.37
CA GLU A 186 -16.03 -10.02 -7.93
C GLU A 186 -15.67 -8.59 -7.51
N TYR A 187 -16.60 -7.89 -6.87
CA TYR A 187 -16.37 -6.57 -6.29
C TYR A 187 -15.63 -6.74 -4.97
N LEU A 188 -14.38 -6.26 -4.91
CA LEU A 188 -13.52 -6.39 -3.75
C LEU A 188 -13.87 -5.32 -2.71
N ASP A 189 -14.02 -5.75 -1.46
CA ASP A 189 -14.40 -4.86 -0.35
C ASP A 189 -13.30 -3.84 -0.05
N THR A 190 -13.66 -2.57 0.18
CA THR A 190 -12.73 -1.46 0.41
C THR A 190 -11.94 -1.57 1.72
N ASP A 191 -12.42 -2.35 2.69
CA ASP A 191 -11.71 -2.61 3.95
C ASP A 191 -10.57 -3.61 3.75
N SER A 192 -10.69 -4.54 2.81
CA SER A 192 -9.71 -5.59 2.52
C SER A 192 -8.89 -5.35 1.25
N PHE A 193 -9.38 -4.52 0.35
CA PHE A 193 -8.73 -4.15 -0.91
C PHE A 193 -8.86 -2.65 -1.15
N VAL A 194 -7.92 -1.89 -0.59
CA VAL A 194 -7.98 -0.43 -0.55
C VAL A 194 -7.85 0.18 -1.95
N PRO A 195 -8.83 0.99 -2.39
CA PRO A 195 -8.82 1.66 -3.70
C PRO A 195 -7.65 2.64 -3.89
N ALA A 196 -7.46 3.10 -5.13
CA ALA A 196 -6.61 4.25 -5.38
C ALA A 196 -7.29 5.54 -4.88
N ALA A 197 -6.51 6.49 -4.38
CA ALA A 197 -7.03 7.80 -3.99
C ALA A 197 -7.79 8.46 -5.17
N GLY A 198 -8.99 8.96 -4.91
CA GLY A 198 -9.87 9.54 -5.91
C GLY A 198 -10.53 8.54 -6.86
N GLN A 199 -10.41 7.22 -6.63
CA GLN A 199 -11.11 6.24 -7.46
C GLN A 199 -12.63 6.40 -7.35
N GLY A 200 -13.31 6.45 -8.50
CA GLY A 200 -14.75 6.71 -8.61
C GLY A 200 -15.11 8.18 -8.77
N ILE A 201 -14.24 9.12 -8.41
CA ILE A 201 -14.50 10.57 -8.48
C ILE A 201 -14.14 11.12 -9.87
N LEU A 202 -15.02 11.99 -10.40
CA LEU A 202 -14.71 12.85 -11.54
C LEU A 202 -14.31 14.23 -11.03
N ALA A 203 -13.21 14.74 -11.56
CA ALA A 203 -12.74 16.08 -11.28
C ALA A 203 -12.74 16.92 -12.57
N VAL A 204 -13.14 18.15 -12.44
CA VAL A 204 -13.15 19.14 -13.52
C VAL A 204 -12.04 20.14 -13.26
N GLU A 205 -11.09 20.19 -14.16
CA GLU A 205 -9.96 21.12 -14.14
C GLU A 205 -10.30 22.36 -14.95
N THR A 206 -9.92 23.54 -14.45
CA THR A 206 -10.17 24.83 -15.08
C THR A 206 -9.06 25.82 -14.75
N ARG A 207 -9.04 26.96 -15.44
CA ARG A 207 -8.20 28.11 -15.06
C ARG A 207 -8.69 28.71 -13.74
N THR A 208 -7.76 29.10 -12.89
CA THR A 208 -8.07 29.68 -11.58
C THR A 208 -8.88 30.98 -11.73
N GLY A 209 -10.01 31.05 -11.01
CA GLY A 209 -10.91 32.22 -11.04
C GLY A 209 -11.87 32.25 -12.23
N GLU A 210 -11.85 31.24 -13.12
CA GLU A 210 -12.80 31.17 -14.23
C GLU A 210 -13.95 30.20 -13.96
N LEU A 211 -15.12 30.48 -14.54
CA LEU A 211 -16.32 29.66 -14.49
C LEU A 211 -16.79 29.29 -13.06
N GLU A 212 -16.50 30.12 -12.06
CA GLU A 212 -16.75 29.82 -10.62
C GLU A 212 -18.21 29.46 -10.35
N GLU A 213 -19.18 30.18 -10.93
CA GLU A 213 -20.59 29.89 -10.75
C GLU A 213 -20.98 28.51 -11.28
N ILE A 214 -20.42 28.12 -12.43
CA ILE A 214 -20.66 26.80 -13.03
C ILE A 214 -20.02 25.70 -12.22
N MET A 215 -18.74 25.89 -11.85
CA MET A 215 -18.01 24.95 -11.03
C MET A 215 -18.72 24.72 -9.69
N LYS A 216 -19.13 25.79 -9.02
CA LYS A 216 -19.89 25.72 -7.76
C LYS A 216 -21.22 24.99 -7.90
N ALA A 217 -21.93 25.16 -9.02
CA ALA A 217 -23.24 24.56 -9.24
C ALA A 217 -23.20 23.03 -9.42
N ILE A 218 -22.08 22.48 -9.94
CA ILE A 218 -21.88 21.04 -10.15
C ILE A 218 -20.98 20.40 -9.09
N HIS A 219 -20.46 21.18 -8.14
CA HIS A 219 -19.52 20.72 -7.11
C HIS A 219 -20.24 19.94 -6.01
N CYS A 220 -19.67 18.79 -5.64
CA CYS A 220 -20.08 17.98 -4.51
C CYS A 220 -19.07 18.15 -3.36
N GLU A 221 -19.43 18.90 -2.31
CA GLU A 221 -18.56 19.20 -1.18
C GLU A 221 -18.08 17.94 -0.45
N THR A 222 -18.98 16.94 -0.26
CA THR A 222 -18.63 15.68 0.39
C THR A 222 -17.57 14.90 -0.40
N ALA A 223 -17.73 14.83 -1.74
CA ALA A 223 -16.74 14.16 -2.59
C ALA A 223 -15.40 14.92 -2.62
N ALA A 224 -15.44 16.25 -2.56
CA ALA A 224 -14.25 17.08 -2.50
C ALA A 224 -13.47 16.88 -1.18
N GLN A 225 -14.17 16.83 -0.05
CA GLN A 225 -13.59 16.54 1.26
C GLN A 225 -12.93 15.16 1.31
N ILE A 226 -13.61 14.14 0.78
CA ILE A 226 -13.07 12.78 0.64
C ILE A 226 -11.82 12.78 -0.23
N LEU A 227 -11.87 13.41 -1.40
CA LEU A 227 -10.74 13.50 -2.32
C LEU A 227 -9.54 14.21 -1.69
N GLU A 228 -9.79 15.29 -0.94
CA GLU A 228 -8.75 16.03 -0.24
C GLU A 228 -8.05 15.17 0.81
N ALA A 229 -8.81 14.39 1.62
CA ALA A 229 -8.24 13.46 2.59
C ALA A 229 -7.34 12.43 1.92
N GLU A 230 -7.84 11.78 0.88
CA GLU A 230 -7.11 10.74 0.16
C GLU A 230 -5.83 11.29 -0.53
N ARG A 231 -5.89 12.48 -1.13
CA ARG A 231 -4.71 13.14 -1.74
C ARG A 231 -3.71 13.63 -0.69
N THR A 232 -4.17 14.12 0.47
CA THR A 232 -3.30 14.51 1.58
C THR A 232 -2.47 13.32 2.06
N PHE A 233 -3.08 12.14 2.20
CA PHE A 233 -2.36 10.92 2.54
C PHE A 233 -1.23 10.61 1.53
N LEU A 234 -1.51 10.67 0.23
CA LEU A 234 -0.51 10.45 -0.81
C LEU A 234 0.63 11.48 -0.74
N THR A 235 0.28 12.76 -0.55
CA THR A 235 1.25 13.85 -0.43
C THR A 235 2.18 13.66 0.77
N ALA A 236 1.62 13.28 1.92
CA ALA A 236 2.38 13.04 3.15
C ALA A 236 3.40 11.89 3.02
N LEU A 237 3.12 10.91 2.14
CA LEU A 237 4.05 9.83 1.80
C LEU A 237 5.07 10.18 0.72
N GLY A 238 5.04 11.42 0.18
CA GLY A 238 5.85 11.79 -0.98
C GLY A 238 5.50 11.01 -2.24
N GLY A 239 4.31 10.38 -2.28
CA GLY A 239 3.84 9.50 -3.33
C GLY A 239 3.10 10.24 -4.44
N GLY A 240 3.15 9.70 -5.66
CA GLY A 240 2.32 10.06 -6.80
C GLY A 240 1.43 8.91 -7.23
N CYS A 241 0.75 9.02 -8.39
CA CYS A 241 -0.17 8.02 -8.93
C CYS A 241 0.42 6.60 -9.09
N ASN A 242 1.74 6.45 -9.08
CA ASN A 242 2.46 5.19 -9.21
C ASN A 242 3.03 4.65 -7.89
N ALA A 243 2.82 5.34 -6.77
CA ALA A 243 3.29 4.87 -5.47
C ALA A 243 2.55 3.58 -5.06
N PRO A 244 3.23 2.68 -4.31
CA PRO A 244 2.63 1.45 -3.82
C PRO A 244 1.67 1.73 -2.65
N CYS A 245 0.67 2.57 -2.87
CA CYS A 245 -0.28 3.01 -1.86
C CYS A 245 -1.72 3.00 -2.35
N GLY A 246 -2.63 2.85 -1.42
CA GLY A 246 -4.08 3.02 -1.58
C GLY A 246 -4.63 3.90 -0.46
N ALA A 247 -5.68 4.64 -0.76
CA ALA A 247 -6.40 5.44 0.22
C ALA A 247 -7.88 5.50 -0.15
N HIS A 248 -8.73 5.23 0.82
CA HIS A 248 -10.18 5.31 0.68
C HIS A 248 -10.79 5.94 1.91
N CYS A 249 -11.42 7.09 1.72
CA CYS A 249 -12.14 7.80 2.75
C CYS A 249 -13.65 7.73 2.47
N GLU A 250 -14.45 7.56 3.50
CA GLU A 250 -15.90 7.54 3.43
C GLU A 250 -16.53 8.25 4.64
N THR A 251 -17.73 8.79 4.43
CA THR A 251 -18.54 9.34 5.52
C THR A 251 -19.33 8.20 6.17
N THR A 252 -19.29 8.12 7.50
CA THR A 252 -20.08 7.18 8.31
C THR A 252 -21.06 7.94 9.20
N GLU A 253 -21.93 7.22 9.89
CA GLU A 253 -22.82 7.83 10.92
C GLU A 253 -22.03 8.48 12.08
N LYS A 254 -20.80 8.06 12.29
CA LYS A 254 -19.92 8.57 13.35
C LYS A 254 -18.96 9.67 12.89
N GLY A 255 -18.81 9.88 11.58
CA GLY A 255 -17.91 10.87 11.02
C GLY A 255 -17.19 10.38 9.77
N LEU A 256 -15.87 10.50 9.73
CA LEU A 256 -15.04 10.06 8.61
C LEU A 256 -14.28 8.79 8.97
N LYS A 257 -14.35 7.79 8.10
CA LYS A 257 -13.51 6.58 8.14
C LYS A 257 -12.56 6.60 6.96
N MET A 258 -11.29 6.31 7.21
CA MET A 258 -10.28 6.21 6.17
C MET A 258 -9.51 4.91 6.29
N ASN A 259 -9.49 4.14 5.21
CA ASN A 259 -8.69 2.94 5.05
C ASN A 259 -7.50 3.26 4.14
N VAL A 260 -6.31 2.83 4.54
CA VAL A 260 -5.09 3.07 3.78
C VAL A 260 -4.26 1.82 3.64
N MET A 261 -3.50 1.74 2.56
CA MET A 261 -2.47 0.74 2.33
C MET A 261 -1.22 1.42 1.81
N TYR A 262 -0.07 1.04 2.32
CA TYR A 262 1.22 1.51 1.84
C TYR A 262 2.28 0.41 1.95
N ALA A 263 3.16 0.31 0.98
CA ALA A 263 4.34 -0.55 1.02
C ALA A 263 5.59 0.33 0.86
N ALA A 264 6.20 0.73 1.98
CA ALA A 264 7.36 1.61 1.99
C ALA A 264 8.55 1.02 1.19
N ASP A 265 8.71 -0.30 1.24
CA ASP A 265 9.73 -1.07 0.52
C ASP A 265 9.29 -1.54 -0.88
N GLY A 266 8.07 -1.19 -1.29
CA GLY A 266 7.47 -1.62 -2.55
C GLY A 266 7.05 -3.10 -2.60
N LYS A 267 7.13 -3.85 -1.48
CA LYS A 267 6.88 -5.31 -1.44
C LYS A 267 5.91 -5.74 -0.35
N HIS A 268 6.02 -5.16 0.86
CA HIS A 268 5.26 -5.58 2.03
C HIS A 268 4.20 -4.53 2.40
N PRO A 269 2.94 -4.71 1.97
CA PRO A 269 1.90 -3.73 2.24
C PRO A 269 1.50 -3.73 3.72
N VAL A 270 1.43 -2.54 4.30
CA VAL A 270 0.87 -2.26 5.62
C VAL A 270 -0.52 -1.68 5.42
N PHE A 271 -1.51 -2.24 6.10
CA PHE A 271 -2.90 -1.77 6.07
C PHE A 271 -3.24 -1.10 7.40
N LYS A 272 -3.89 0.05 7.34
CA LYS A 272 -4.40 0.77 8.52
C LYS A 272 -5.78 1.33 8.21
N ALA A 273 -6.59 1.43 9.25
CA ALA A 273 -7.87 2.11 9.22
C ALA A 273 -8.01 2.99 10.45
N MET A 274 -8.64 4.15 10.29
CA MET A 274 -8.96 5.05 11.39
C MET A 274 -10.32 5.69 11.13
N GLU A 275 -11.11 5.82 12.20
CA GLU A 275 -12.37 6.56 12.18
C GLU A 275 -12.29 7.72 13.17
N ILE A 276 -12.77 8.89 12.76
CA ILE A 276 -12.84 10.08 13.60
C ILE A 276 -14.27 10.59 13.62
N ALA A 277 -14.75 10.97 14.82
CA ALA A 277 -16.06 11.58 14.95
C ALA A 277 -16.07 12.99 14.36
N GLU A 278 -17.12 13.33 13.63
CA GLU A 278 -17.34 14.68 13.12
C GLU A 278 -17.62 15.65 14.27
N GLY A 279 -16.79 16.67 14.40
CA GLY A 279 -16.91 17.77 15.35
C GLY A 279 -17.00 19.13 14.66
N GLY A 280 -18.16 19.52 14.12
CA GLY A 280 -18.45 20.86 13.65
C GLY A 280 -17.83 21.28 12.30
N PRO A 281 -17.74 22.61 11.98
CA PRO A 281 -17.38 23.14 10.65
C PRO A 281 -15.91 22.89 10.21
N SER A 282 -15.22 22.01 10.85
CA SER A 282 -13.79 21.71 10.70
C SER A 282 -13.53 20.46 9.81
N GLY A 283 -14.49 19.96 9.07
CA GLY A 283 -14.39 18.67 8.34
C GLY A 283 -13.12 18.53 7.48
N ARG A 284 -12.71 19.57 6.75
CA ARG A 284 -11.48 19.53 5.93
C ARG A 284 -10.21 19.44 6.77
N ARG A 285 -10.14 20.14 7.91
CA ARG A 285 -8.98 20.07 8.81
C ARG A 285 -8.86 18.67 9.41
N LEU A 286 -9.99 18.10 9.86
CA LEU A 286 -10.03 16.75 10.41
C LEU A 286 -9.63 15.68 9.39
N SER A 287 -10.06 15.83 8.13
CA SER A 287 -9.67 14.92 7.05
C SER A 287 -8.16 14.92 6.80
N ARG A 288 -7.53 16.10 6.84
CA ARG A 288 -6.07 16.25 6.70
C ARG A 288 -5.34 15.63 7.88
N GLU A 289 -5.73 15.97 9.11
CA GLU A 289 -5.13 15.42 10.32
C GLU A 289 -5.22 13.88 10.36
N LEU A 290 -6.36 13.32 9.94
CA LEU A 290 -6.54 11.89 9.81
C LEU A 290 -5.57 11.27 8.80
N ALA A 291 -5.46 11.88 7.63
CA ALA A 291 -4.59 11.41 6.55
C ALA A 291 -3.10 11.48 6.95
N GLU A 292 -2.67 12.57 7.58
CA GLU A 292 -1.29 12.76 8.07
C GLU A 292 -0.92 11.72 9.14
N LYS A 293 -1.80 11.50 10.13
CA LYS A 293 -1.59 10.48 11.17
C LYS A 293 -1.49 9.07 10.58
N LEU A 294 -2.34 8.74 9.60
CA LEU A 294 -2.27 7.46 8.92
C LEU A 294 -1.00 7.31 8.08
N ALA A 295 -0.55 8.38 7.41
CA ALA A 295 0.70 8.39 6.66
C ALA A 295 1.90 8.12 7.58
N GLU A 296 1.96 8.77 8.76
CA GLU A 296 2.98 8.49 9.76
C GLU A 296 2.98 7.03 10.21
N GLN A 297 1.79 6.45 10.46
CA GLN A 297 1.66 5.06 10.91
C GLN A 297 2.07 4.00 9.89
N VAL A 298 1.88 4.25 8.60
CA VAL A 298 2.21 3.29 7.53
C VAL A 298 3.61 3.49 6.95
N SER A 299 4.22 4.66 7.15
CA SER A 299 5.58 4.96 6.71
C SER A 299 6.64 4.28 7.58
N VAL A 300 6.28 3.87 8.78
CA VAL A 300 7.17 3.12 9.67
C VAL A 300 7.25 1.67 9.19
N GLY A 301 8.47 1.20 8.99
CA GLY A 301 8.75 -0.21 8.70
C GLY A 301 8.46 -1.12 9.88
N LYS A 302 8.75 -2.40 9.75
CA LYS A 302 8.56 -3.38 10.83
C LYS A 302 9.88 -4.00 11.26
N VAL A 303 9.92 -4.48 12.51
CA VAL A 303 11.04 -5.26 13.05
C VAL A 303 10.60 -6.70 13.28
N VAL A 304 11.41 -7.66 12.87
CA VAL A 304 11.26 -9.07 13.24
C VAL A 304 12.39 -9.48 14.15
N LEU A 305 12.08 -9.93 15.36
CA LEU A 305 13.03 -10.52 16.29
C LEU A 305 12.98 -12.04 16.11
N ALA A 306 13.94 -12.63 15.42
CA ALA A 306 13.92 -14.04 15.04
C ALA A 306 15.06 -14.85 15.64
N GLY A 307 14.76 -16.08 16.05
CA GLY A 307 15.73 -17.07 16.47
C GLY A 307 16.27 -17.87 15.30
N ALA A 308 17.60 -17.96 15.20
CA ALA A 308 18.30 -18.76 14.19
C ALA A 308 18.54 -20.22 14.64
N GLY A 309 18.08 -20.58 15.81
CA GLY A 309 18.37 -21.90 16.39
C GLY A 309 19.81 -22.04 16.90
N PRO A 310 20.24 -23.24 17.28
CA PRO A 310 21.54 -23.52 17.95
C PRO A 310 22.71 -23.64 16.96
N GLY A 311 22.54 -23.32 15.69
CA GLY A 311 23.61 -23.33 14.68
C GLY A 311 23.32 -24.23 13.47
N ASP A 312 22.47 -25.25 13.60
CA ASP A 312 22.02 -26.07 12.48
C ASP A 312 20.95 -25.35 11.69
N LYS A 313 21.18 -25.13 10.39
CA LYS A 313 20.20 -24.52 9.46
C LYS A 313 18.88 -25.27 9.39
N GLY A 314 18.88 -26.59 9.55
CA GLY A 314 17.68 -27.43 9.55
C GLY A 314 16.75 -27.16 10.75
N LEU A 315 17.24 -26.49 11.79
CA LEU A 315 16.48 -26.12 12.98
C LEU A 315 15.90 -24.69 12.93
N MET A 316 16.16 -23.95 11.87
CA MET A 316 15.52 -22.66 11.67
C MET A 316 14.06 -22.85 11.22
N SER A 317 13.17 -22.07 11.80
CA SER A 317 11.76 -22.06 11.36
C SER A 317 11.61 -21.46 9.96
N GLN A 318 10.58 -21.89 9.23
CA GLN A 318 10.28 -21.34 7.91
C GLN A 318 10.10 -19.81 7.96
N LYS A 319 9.41 -19.29 8.99
CA LYS A 319 9.25 -17.85 9.19
C LYS A 319 10.59 -17.12 9.40
N ALA A 320 11.53 -17.71 10.10
CA ALA A 320 12.88 -17.12 10.26
C ALA A 320 13.60 -17.06 8.93
N TRP A 321 13.52 -18.10 8.10
CA TRP A 321 14.07 -18.11 6.74
C TRP A 321 13.41 -17.06 5.82
N GLU A 322 12.10 -16.93 5.88
CA GLU A 322 11.38 -15.90 5.14
C GLU A 322 11.82 -14.49 5.57
N ALA A 323 12.04 -14.27 6.88
CA ALA A 323 12.55 -13.01 7.38
C ALA A 323 13.97 -12.70 6.88
N VAL A 324 14.87 -13.69 6.85
CA VAL A 324 16.25 -13.53 6.31
C VAL A 324 16.21 -13.12 4.82
N ARG A 325 15.36 -13.78 4.03
CA ARG A 325 15.27 -13.55 2.57
C ARG A 325 14.58 -12.25 2.19
N ASN A 326 13.81 -11.66 3.10
CA ASN A 326 13.01 -10.48 2.80
C ASN A 326 13.46 -9.20 3.50
N ALA A 327 14.34 -9.28 4.50
CA ALA A 327 14.80 -8.12 5.25
C ALA A 327 15.63 -7.16 4.38
N ASP A 328 15.39 -5.84 4.58
CA ASP A 328 16.23 -4.78 4.02
C ASP A 328 17.50 -4.58 4.87
N VAL A 329 17.37 -4.83 6.19
CA VAL A 329 18.46 -4.72 7.16
C VAL A 329 18.44 -5.92 8.09
N ILE A 330 19.59 -6.55 8.29
CA ILE A 330 19.77 -7.67 9.23
C ILE A 330 20.79 -7.28 10.31
N LEU A 331 20.32 -7.12 11.55
CA LEU A 331 21.18 -6.98 12.72
C LEU A 331 21.45 -8.37 13.29
N TYR A 332 22.72 -8.76 13.37
CA TYR A 332 23.13 -10.10 13.80
C TYR A 332 24.34 -10.10 14.73
N ASP A 333 24.51 -11.16 15.49
CA ASP A 333 25.63 -11.36 16.41
C ASP A 333 26.56 -12.54 16.00
N SER A 334 27.58 -12.81 16.81
CA SER A 334 28.59 -13.83 16.55
C SER A 334 28.08 -15.27 16.53
N LEU A 335 26.86 -15.52 16.99
CA LEU A 335 26.27 -16.86 17.03
C LEU A 335 25.62 -17.23 15.70
N ILE A 336 25.48 -16.28 14.77
CA ILE A 336 24.87 -16.52 13.47
C ILE A 336 25.92 -17.03 12.49
N SER A 337 25.61 -18.19 11.88
CA SER A 337 26.45 -18.77 10.85
C SER A 337 26.47 -17.88 9.58
N PRO A 338 27.66 -17.61 9.00
CA PRO A 338 27.77 -16.90 7.73
C PRO A 338 26.92 -17.51 6.62
N SER A 339 26.71 -18.82 6.65
CA SER A 339 25.91 -19.53 5.67
C SER A 339 24.40 -19.19 5.75
N VAL A 340 23.91 -18.66 6.87
CA VAL A 340 22.54 -18.14 7.00
C VAL A 340 22.47 -16.76 6.36
N LEU A 341 23.47 -15.92 6.57
CA LEU A 341 23.52 -14.58 6.01
C LEU A 341 23.64 -14.57 4.48
N ASN A 342 24.24 -15.62 3.89
CA ASN A 342 24.35 -15.78 2.43
C ASN A 342 22.98 -15.98 1.74
N GLU A 343 21.93 -16.30 2.50
CA GLU A 343 20.56 -16.41 1.98
C GLU A 343 19.80 -15.05 1.98
N ALA A 344 20.42 -14.01 2.54
CA ALA A 344 19.87 -12.66 2.50
C ALA A 344 19.85 -12.12 1.06
N ARG A 345 19.00 -11.13 0.83
CA ARG A 345 18.98 -10.39 -0.43
C ARG A 345 20.36 -9.77 -0.70
N LEU A 346 20.74 -9.67 -1.96
CA LEU A 346 22.02 -9.06 -2.38
C LEU A 346 22.15 -7.59 -1.98
N ASP A 347 21.02 -6.89 -1.87
CA ASP A 347 20.90 -5.49 -1.49
C ASP A 347 20.58 -5.29 0.01
N ALA A 348 20.51 -6.36 0.81
CA ALA A 348 20.28 -6.26 2.24
C ALA A 348 21.52 -5.72 2.96
N GLU A 349 21.31 -4.75 3.85
CA GLU A 349 22.34 -4.21 4.72
C GLU A 349 22.58 -5.17 5.90
N LEU A 350 23.81 -5.67 6.06
CA LEU A 350 24.20 -6.57 7.14
C LEU A 350 24.95 -5.81 8.24
N ILE A 351 24.34 -5.68 9.43
CA ILE A 351 24.89 -4.93 10.57
C ILE A 351 25.29 -5.91 11.69
N TYR A 352 26.58 -6.02 11.95
CA TYR A 352 27.07 -6.82 13.05
C TYR A 352 26.97 -6.06 14.37
N VAL A 353 26.25 -6.60 15.35
CA VAL A 353 26.02 -5.99 16.68
C VAL A 353 26.60 -6.80 17.85
N GLY A 354 27.34 -7.87 17.55
CA GLY A 354 27.99 -8.73 18.56
C GLY A 354 29.28 -8.15 19.12
N LYS A 355 29.90 -8.90 20.06
CA LYS A 355 31.22 -8.55 20.63
C LYS A 355 32.31 -8.83 19.60
N ARG A 356 33.16 -7.84 19.29
CA ARG A 356 34.41 -8.07 18.54
C ARG A 356 35.58 -8.19 19.50
N MET A 357 36.51 -9.11 19.24
CA MET A 357 37.77 -9.15 20.00
C MET A 357 38.49 -7.82 19.84
N GLY A 358 38.80 -7.15 20.98
CA GLY A 358 39.55 -5.89 21.01
C GLY A 358 38.75 -4.58 20.81
N SER A 359 37.40 -4.61 20.64
CA SER A 359 36.59 -3.40 20.62
C SER A 359 35.42 -3.51 21.59
N HIS A 360 34.92 -2.34 22.05
CA HIS A 360 33.73 -2.31 22.89
C HIS A 360 32.53 -2.94 22.16
N SER A 361 31.83 -3.86 22.85
CA SER A 361 30.55 -4.39 22.34
C SER A 361 29.54 -3.25 22.27
N MET A 362 28.74 -3.25 21.21
CA MET A 362 27.61 -2.33 21.13
C MET A 362 26.70 -2.54 22.35
N LYS A 363 26.37 -1.46 23.07
CA LYS A 363 25.47 -1.54 24.20
C LYS A 363 24.06 -1.89 23.75
N GLN A 364 23.28 -2.56 24.62
CA GLN A 364 21.90 -2.94 24.28
C GLN A 364 21.04 -1.73 23.89
N GLU A 365 21.22 -0.61 24.56
CA GLU A 365 20.52 0.65 24.24
C GLU A 365 20.84 1.15 22.84
N GLU A 366 22.07 0.95 22.35
CA GLU A 366 22.47 1.31 20.99
C GLU A 366 21.85 0.39 19.96
N ILE A 367 21.75 -0.92 20.28
CA ILE A 367 21.06 -1.90 19.41
C ILE A 367 19.57 -1.55 19.32
N ASN A 368 18.93 -1.27 20.46
CA ASN A 368 17.52 -0.88 20.53
C ASN A 368 17.25 0.39 19.69
N ARG A 369 18.13 1.40 19.87
CA ARG A 369 18.02 2.64 19.07
C ARG A 369 18.17 2.37 17.58
N LEU A 370 19.14 1.53 17.19
CA LEU A 370 19.37 1.20 15.78
C LEU A 370 18.17 0.48 15.16
N LEU A 371 17.53 -0.46 15.87
CA LEU A 371 16.31 -1.12 15.43
C LEU A 371 15.19 -0.10 15.15
N VAL A 372 15.00 0.86 16.06
CA VAL A 372 14.00 1.92 15.91
C VAL A 372 14.34 2.85 14.74
N GLU A 373 15.60 3.28 14.61
CA GLU A 373 16.05 4.17 13.53
C GLU A 373 15.86 3.55 12.16
N GLN A 374 16.24 2.29 11.97
CA GLN A 374 16.08 1.58 10.71
C GLN A 374 14.59 1.37 10.36
N ALA A 375 13.77 1.00 11.35
CA ALA A 375 12.34 0.87 11.14
C ALA A 375 11.66 2.20 10.79
N ARG A 376 12.05 3.31 11.44
CA ARG A 376 11.52 4.65 11.12
C ARG A 376 11.87 5.13 9.70
N GLN A 377 12.88 4.53 9.07
CA GLN A 377 13.20 4.74 7.65
C GLN A 377 12.32 3.91 6.71
N GLY A 378 11.27 3.24 7.23
CA GLY A 378 10.37 2.40 6.44
C GLY A 378 10.92 1.02 6.11
N LYS A 379 12.08 0.64 6.66
CA LYS A 379 12.76 -0.63 6.34
C LYS A 379 12.13 -1.82 7.06
N TYR A 380 12.17 -2.98 6.40
CA TYR A 380 11.95 -4.28 7.03
C TYR A 380 13.24 -4.72 7.73
N VAL A 381 13.23 -4.66 9.06
CA VAL A 381 14.41 -4.91 9.89
C VAL A 381 14.32 -6.29 10.52
N LEU A 382 15.34 -7.12 10.32
CA LEU A 382 15.49 -8.40 11.00
C LEU A 382 16.56 -8.29 12.09
N ARG A 383 16.18 -8.53 13.33
CA ARG A 383 17.12 -8.84 14.42
C ARG A 383 17.24 -10.36 14.52
N LEU A 384 18.33 -10.91 14.01
CA LEU A 384 18.59 -12.35 14.00
C LEU A 384 19.48 -12.72 15.20
N LYS A 385 19.02 -13.65 16.04
CA LYS A 385 19.63 -14.03 17.31
C LYS A 385 19.91 -15.52 17.33
N GLY A 386 21.04 -15.94 17.90
CA GLY A 386 21.29 -17.36 18.16
C GLY A 386 20.28 -17.96 19.13
N GLY A 387 19.87 -19.22 18.95
CA GLY A 387 18.84 -19.86 19.75
C GLY A 387 17.47 -19.24 19.58
N ASP A 388 16.86 -18.84 20.68
CA ASP A 388 15.54 -18.17 20.75
C ASP A 388 15.69 -16.74 21.26
N PRO A 389 14.96 -15.76 20.69
CA PRO A 389 15.06 -14.35 21.09
C PRO A 389 14.72 -14.10 22.57
N TYR A 390 13.81 -14.87 23.15
CA TYR A 390 13.26 -14.68 24.49
C TYR A 390 13.89 -15.57 25.56
N ILE A 391 14.74 -16.54 25.17
CA ILE A 391 15.47 -17.39 26.13
C ILE A 391 16.91 -16.90 26.25
N PHE A 392 17.20 -16.10 27.30
CA PHE A 392 18.48 -15.41 27.56
C PHE A 392 19.01 -14.56 26.38
N GLY A 393 18.15 -14.25 25.42
CA GLY A 393 18.48 -13.49 24.23
C GLY A 393 18.26 -11.99 24.35
N ARG A 394 17.76 -11.46 25.48
CA ARG A 394 17.38 -10.04 25.68
C ARG A 394 16.35 -9.50 24.69
N GLY A 395 15.65 -10.38 23.95
CA GLY A 395 14.61 -9.97 22.99
C GLY A 395 13.44 -9.27 23.65
N GLY A 396 13.17 -9.51 24.94
CA GLY A 396 12.17 -8.79 25.71
C GLY A 396 12.48 -7.30 25.85
N GLU A 397 13.75 -6.92 26.07
CA GLU A 397 14.19 -5.52 26.14
C GLU A 397 14.04 -4.83 24.78
N GLU A 398 14.43 -5.52 23.69
CA GLU A 398 14.25 -5.03 22.32
C GLU A 398 12.77 -4.83 21.98
N ALA A 399 11.90 -5.79 22.33
CA ALA A 399 10.45 -5.72 22.11
C ALA A 399 9.77 -4.60 22.90
N MET A 400 10.18 -4.38 24.16
CA MET A 400 9.66 -3.29 24.97
C MET A 400 9.98 -1.93 24.37
N GLU A 401 11.23 -1.69 23.96
CA GLU A 401 11.63 -0.44 23.32
C GLU A 401 10.85 -0.19 22.01
N LEU A 402 10.66 -1.23 21.19
CA LEU A 402 9.88 -1.14 19.97
C LEU A 402 8.41 -0.78 20.28
N ALA A 403 7.81 -1.41 21.29
CA ALA A 403 6.44 -1.13 21.72
C ALA A 403 6.29 0.31 22.23
N GLU A 404 7.19 0.78 23.09
CA GLU A 404 7.20 2.16 23.62
C GLU A 404 7.33 3.21 22.52
N ARG A 405 8.05 2.89 21.43
CA ARG A 405 8.25 3.76 20.27
C ARG A 405 7.19 3.57 19.18
N SER A 406 6.15 2.74 19.43
CA SER A 406 5.09 2.41 18.46
C SER A 406 5.63 1.84 17.14
N ILE A 407 6.76 1.12 17.17
CA ILE A 407 7.30 0.41 16.02
C ILE A 407 6.61 -0.95 15.91
N PRO A 408 6.00 -1.31 14.75
CA PRO A 408 5.43 -2.63 14.54
C PRO A 408 6.52 -3.71 14.63
N PHE A 409 6.29 -4.76 15.42
CA PHE A 409 7.25 -5.87 15.51
C PHE A 409 6.57 -7.23 15.60
N GLU A 410 7.31 -8.27 15.23
CA GLU A 410 6.91 -9.67 15.32
C GLU A 410 8.04 -10.48 15.98
N ILE A 411 7.63 -11.44 16.83
CA ILE A 411 8.57 -12.38 17.42
C ILE A 411 8.45 -13.72 16.68
N VAL A 412 9.58 -14.22 16.19
CA VAL A 412 9.69 -15.53 15.56
C VAL A 412 10.56 -16.42 16.44
N PRO A 413 9.98 -17.36 17.21
CA PRO A 413 10.71 -18.28 18.07
C PRO A 413 11.75 -19.09 17.31
N GLY A 414 12.82 -19.47 18.00
CA GLY A 414 13.86 -20.38 17.51
C GLY A 414 14.09 -21.55 18.45
N VAL A 415 14.76 -22.60 17.97
CA VAL A 415 15.16 -23.73 18.82
C VAL A 415 16.28 -23.26 19.76
N SER A 416 15.97 -23.21 21.07
CA SER A 416 16.99 -22.84 22.06
C SER A 416 17.97 -23.97 22.33
N SER A 417 19.25 -23.63 22.55
CA SER A 417 20.28 -24.61 22.92
C SER A 417 20.00 -25.35 24.22
N CYS A 418 19.21 -24.78 25.14
CA CYS A 418 18.86 -25.39 26.41
C CYS A 418 18.11 -26.73 26.29
N TYR A 419 17.40 -26.93 25.17
CA TYR A 419 16.75 -28.23 24.86
C TYR A 419 17.23 -28.81 23.51
N GLY A 420 17.69 -27.99 22.59
CA GLY A 420 18.21 -28.46 21.31
C GLY A 420 19.53 -29.26 21.47
N ALA A 421 20.49 -28.81 22.29
CA ALA A 421 21.73 -29.52 22.50
C ALA A 421 21.53 -30.86 23.23
N PRO A 422 20.74 -30.96 24.33
CA PRO A 422 20.42 -32.26 24.94
C PRO A 422 19.74 -33.21 23.95
N ALA A 423 18.79 -32.73 23.13
CA ALA A 423 18.09 -33.56 22.15
C ALA A 423 19.05 -34.17 21.12
N TYR A 424 20.03 -33.41 20.61
CA TYR A 424 21.06 -33.90 19.70
C TYR A 424 22.00 -34.91 20.37
N SER A 425 22.13 -34.85 21.70
CA SER A 425 22.90 -35.79 22.50
C SER A 425 22.08 -37.03 22.94
N GLY A 426 20.81 -37.14 22.50
CA GLY A 426 19.93 -38.23 22.88
C GLY A 426 19.42 -38.15 24.33
N ILE A 427 19.49 -36.96 24.96
CA ILE A 427 19.10 -36.74 26.35
C ILE A 427 17.78 -36.00 26.40
N PRO A 428 16.64 -36.64 26.80
CA PRO A 428 15.39 -35.96 27.00
C PRO A 428 15.48 -35.08 28.26
N VAL A 429 15.07 -33.79 28.15
CA VAL A 429 15.06 -32.86 29.29
C VAL A 429 13.88 -33.08 30.23
N THR A 430 12.87 -33.86 29.81
CA THR A 430 11.76 -34.35 30.60
C THR A 430 11.50 -35.83 30.28
N ASP A 431 11.11 -36.65 31.31
CA ASP A 431 10.70 -38.05 31.14
C ASP A 431 9.59 -38.35 32.15
N ARG A 432 8.49 -39.00 31.73
CA ARG A 432 7.33 -39.24 32.56
C ARG A 432 7.64 -40.02 33.86
N ARG A 433 8.70 -40.80 33.86
CA ARG A 433 9.11 -41.66 34.99
C ARG A 433 10.14 -40.98 35.90
N MET A 434 10.88 -39.94 35.40
CA MET A 434 12.08 -39.43 36.08
C MET A 434 12.00 -37.91 36.35
N ALA A 435 11.51 -37.11 35.39
CA ALA A 435 11.51 -35.67 35.51
C ALA A 435 10.33 -35.03 34.78
N SER A 436 9.40 -34.44 35.53
CA SER A 436 8.24 -33.70 35.01
C SER A 436 8.50 -32.22 34.72
N SER A 437 9.66 -31.73 35.13
CA SER A 437 10.09 -30.33 34.92
C SER A 437 11.60 -30.25 34.69
N PHE A 438 12.06 -29.16 34.04
CA PHE A 438 13.46 -28.79 33.99
C PHE A 438 13.59 -27.29 34.20
N HIS A 439 14.73 -26.87 34.76
CA HIS A 439 15.02 -25.46 34.99
C HIS A 439 16.21 -25.04 34.12
N VAL A 440 16.12 -23.84 33.55
CA VAL A 440 17.17 -23.24 32.72
C VAL A 440 17.74 -22.06 33.47
N ILE A 441 19.04 -22.13 33.77
CA ILE A 441 19.75 -21.10 34.55
C ILE A 441 20.94 -20.64 33.72
N THR A 442 21.15 -19.30 33.64
CA THR A 442 22.37 -18.76 33.01
C THR A 442 23.58 -19.01 33.89
N GLY A 443 24.71 -19.41 33.28
CA GLY A 443 25.99 -19.57 33.98
C GLY A 443 26.70 -18.23 34.28
N HIS A 444 26.12 -17.08 33.92
CA HIS A 444 26.70 -15.79 34.24
C HIS A 444 26.16 -15.32 35.58
N GLU A 445 27.02 -15.21 36.59
CA GLU A 445 26.65 -14.59 37.87
C GLU A 445 26.41 -13.10 37.68
N HIS A 446 25.24 -12.63 38.11
CA HIS A 446 25.04 -11.19 38.35
C HIS A 446 25.88 -10.83 39.58
N CYS A 447 27.02 -10.13 39.39
CA CYS A 447 27.76 -9.47 40.46
C CYS A 447 26.97 -8.29 41.02
N GLY A 448 25.86 -8.56 41.69
CA GLY A 448 25.10 -7.58 42.45
C GLY A 448 24.51 -8.27 43.69
N PRO A 449 24.35 -7.58 44.85
CA PRO A 449 23.74 -8.18 46.03
C PRO A 449 22.34 -8.66 45.68
N PRO A 450 21.88 -9.83 46.21
CA PRO A 450 20.52 -10.31 45.99
C PRO A 450 19.55 -9.26 46.51
N GLY A 451 18.60 -8.87 45.65
CA GLY A 451 17.52 -8.00 46.07
C GLY A 451 16.72 -8.64 47.21
N PRO A 452 16.10 -7.85 48.13
CA PRO A 452 15.32 -8.41 49.23
C PRO A 452 14.10 -9.12 48.63
N GLY A 453 14.11 -10.47 48.66
CA GLY A 453 12.98 -11.30 48.24
C GLY A 453 13.29 -12.41 47.23
N ALA A 454 14.55 -12.90 47.11
CA ALA A 454 14.87 -14.12 46.34
C ALA A 454 14.81 -15.37 47.24
#